data_ec1c58326df81f9cb632e783a534c9d2
#
_entry.id   ec1c58326df81f9cb632e783a534c9d2
#
_cell.length_a   1.000
_cell.length_b   1.000
_cell.length_c   1.000
_cell.angle_alpha   90.00
_cell.angle_beta   90.00
_cell.angle_gamma   90.00
#
_symmetry.space_group_name_H-M   'P 1'
#
loop_
_entity.id
_entity.type
_entity.pdbx_description
1 polymer ?
#
loop_
_entity_poly.entity_id
_entity_poly.type
_entity_poly.pdbx_seq_one_letter_code
_entity_poly.pdbx_strand_id
1 'polypeptide(L)'
;GKRFAEYTQTLSSIAPVLDLAPNVEATGYLDGLKHQTTVLGEVFGAQSAAERLNAELDDAAAEASALTNGQTVFLANHNGGKIDNGAGRMAPLIEPLQMTDVFASNRGGSDSVHNDSGLAPETVAQANPDWVFVLDRDAAVGNGGSPARATIEAQELWRTTTFATKAQVLYLDNGFYVTEGISAYTAFYQQLAAALRGAA
;
A
#
# COMPACT_ATOMS: atom_id res chain seq x y z
N GLY A 1 8.02 0.73 16.74
CA GLY A 1 6.68 0.66 16.16
C GLY A 1 5.76 -0.26 16.95
N LYS A 2 4.46 -0.24 16.71
CA LYS A 2 3.42 -0.96 17.50
C LYS A 2 3.76 -2.45 17.76
N ARG A 3 4.37 -3.14 16.79
CA ARG A 3 4.72 -4.57 16.88
C ARG A 3 5.78 -4.87 17.97
N PHE A 4 6.62 -3.90 18.31
CA PHE A 4 7.71 -4.05 19.28
C PHE A 4 7.52 -3.15 20.52
N ALA A 5 6.36 -2.50 20.67
CA ALA A 5 6.12 -1.57 21.76
C ALA A 5 6.30 -2.22 23.15
N GLU A 6 5.86 -3.46 23.30
CA GLU A 6 6.00 -4.23 24.54
C GLU A 6 7.46 -4.56 24.93
N TYR A 7 8.37 -4.58 23.94
CA TYR A 7 9.79 -4.85 24.17
C TYR A 7 10.61 -3.59 24.44
N THR A 8 10.05 -2.40 24.31
CA THR A 8 10.79 -1.13 24.42
C THR A 8 11.53 -1.01 25.75
N GLN A 9 10.88 -1.35 26.86
CA GLN A 9 11.49 -1.29 28.19
C GLN A 9 12.68 -2.27 28.34
N THR A 10 12.51 -3.50 27.85
CA THR A 10 13.57 -4.52 27.87
C THR A 10 14.74 -4.10 26.99
N LEU A 11 14.49 -3.61 25.78
CA LEU A 11 15.52 -3.16 24.86
C LEU A 11 16.27 -1.93 25.41
N SER A 12 15.56 -0.99 26.03
CA SER A 12 16.17 0.22 26.62
C SER A 12 17.09 -0.08 27.81
N SER A 13 16.95 -1.25 28.46
CA SER A 13 17.89 -1.69 29.49
C SER A 13 19.23 -2.20 28.92
N ILE A 14 19.28 -2.46 27.60
CA ILE A 14 20.45 -3.00 26.90
C ILE A 14 21.17 -1.87 26.14
N ALA A 15 20.42 -1.05 25.42
CA ALA A 15 20.94 0.03 24.59
C ALA A 15 19.89 1.15 24.39
N PRO A 16 20.30 2.38 23.97
CA PRO A 16 19.36 3.41 23.58
C PRO A 16 18.41 2.91 22.48
N VAL A 17 17.11 3.16 22.64
CA VAL A 17 16.07 2.76 21.70
C VAL A 17 15.45 4.00 21.04
N LEU A 18 15.40 4.01 19.71
CA LEU A 18 14.67 4.99 18.92
C LEU A 18 13.39 4.34 18.38
N ASP A 19 12.23 4.93 18.65
CA ASP A 19 10.99 4.58 17.96
C ASP A 19 10.81 5.53 16.77
N LEU A 20 11.02 4.99 15.58
CA LEU A 20 10.93 5.71 14.32
C LEU A 20 9.68 5.30 13.52
N ALA A 21 8.67 4.71 14.17
CA ALA A 21 7.43 4.41 13.48
C ALA A 21 6.79 5.70 12.94
N PRO A 22 6.30 5.72 11.69
CA PRO A 22 5.59 6.87 11.16
C PRO A 22 4.42 7.27 12.05
N ASN A 23 4.36 8.54 12.46
CA ASN A 23 3.24 9.07 13.24
C ASN A 23 2.16 9.58 12.29
N VAL A 24 1.31 8.67 11.86
CA VAL A 24 0.27 8.92 10.86
C VAL A 24 -0.74 9.99 11.30
N GLU A 25 -1.05 10.03 12.61
CA GLU A 25 -2.06 10.96 13.14
C GLU A 25 -1.59 12.42 13.13
N ALA A 26 -0.27 12.63 13.25
CA ALA A 26 0.28 13.98 13.37
C ALA A 26 0.61 14.63 12.01
N THR A 27 1.14 13.87 11.05
CA THR A 27 1.74 14.43 9.83
C THR A 27 1.35 13.70 8.54
N GLY A 28 0.61 12.61 8.63
CA GLY A 28 0.38 11.70 7.51
C GLY A 28 1.51 10.68 7.35
N TYR A 29 1.26 9.66 6.53
CA TYR A 29 2.18 8.51 6.44
C TYR A 29 3.47 8.84 5.68
N LEU A 30 3.37 9.58 4.57
CA LEU A 30 4.53 9.95 3.76
C LEU A 30 5.52 10.84 4.52
N ASP A 31 5.02 11.85 5.22
CA ASP A 31 5.88 12.71 6.05
C ASP A 31 6.51 11.92 7.19
N GLY A 32 5.80 10.96 7.76
CA GLY A 32 6.36 10.01 8.72
C GLY A 32 7.50 9.18 8.16
N LEU A 33 7.41 8.69 6.92
CA LEU A 33 8.49 7.98 6.23
C LEU A 33 9.70 8.89 5.96
N LYS A 34 9.46 10.14 5.52
CA LYS A 34 10.54 11.13 5.30
C LYS A 34 11.27 11.46 6.61
N HIS A 35 10.52 11.67 7.69
CA HIS A 35 11.11 11.89 9.00
C HIS A 35 11.96 10.70 9.45
N GLN A 36 11.44 9.48 9.34
CA GLN A 36 12.19 8.25 9.64
C GLN A 36 13.49 8.18 8.83
N THR A 37 13.43 8.47 7.53
CA THR A 37 14.58 8.45 6.62
C THR A 37 15.61 9.50 7.02
N THR A 38 15.18 10.71 7.38
CA THR A 38 16.07 11.80 7.83
C THR A 38 16.81 11.40 9.11
N VAL A 39 16.10 10.91 10.12
CA VAL A 39 16.72 10.48 11.39
C VAL A 39 17.71 9.33 11.17
N LEU A 40 17.36 8.36 10.33
CA LEU A 40 18.30 7.28 9.98
C LEU A 40 19.53 7.81 9.25
N GLY A 41 19.36 8.79 8.35
CA GLY A 41 20.47 9.49 7.69
C GLY A 41 21.42 10.14 8.69
N GLU A 42 20.90 10.78 9.73
CA GLU A 42 21.71 11.39 10.81
C GLU A 42 22.44 10.32 11.64
N VAL A 43 21.74 9.27 12.05
CA VAL A 43 22.31 8.17 12.87
C VAL A 43 23.46 7.47 12.16
N PHE A 44 23.34 7.27 10.85
CA PHE A 44 24.33 6.53 10.06
C PHE A 44 25.30 7.42 9.25
N GLY A 45 25.25 8.74 9.41
CA GLY A 45 26.11 9.67 8.66
C GLY A 45 25.80 9.67 7.15
N ALA A 46 24.57 9.41 6.77
CA ALA A 46 24.09 9.25 5.39
C ALA A 46 23.06 10.33 4.99
N GLN A 47 23.21 11.57 5.49
CA GLN A 47 22.25 12.67 5.31
C GLN A 47 21.93 12.93 3.84
N SER A 48 22.94 13.00 2.97
CA SER A 48 22.72 13.23 1.53
C SER A 48 21.93 12.11 0.85
N ALA A 49 22.07 10.87 1.33
CA ALA A 49 21.26 9.77 0.82
C ALA A 49 19.80 9.89 1.29
N ALA A 50 19.58 10.30 2.55
CA ALA A 50 18.26 10.53 3.10
C ALA A 50 17.53 11.68 2.37
N GLU A 51 18.22 12.81 2.13
CA GLU A 51 17.69 13.95 1.37
C GLU A 51 17.27 13.52 -0.04
N ARG A 52 18.09 12.73 -0.75
CA ARG A 52 17.77 12.23 -2.08
C ARG A 52 16.53 11.31 -2.05
N LEU A 53 16.45 10.37 -1.11
CA LEU A 53 15.30 9.46 -1.00
C LEU A 53 14.00 10.22 -0.69
N ASN A 54 14.07 11.25 0.16
CA ASN A 54 12.92 12.10 0.46
C ASN A 54 12.44 12.86 -0.77
N ALA A 55 13.37 13.45 -1.56
CA ALA A 55 13.04 14.14 -2.79
C ALA A 55 12.46 13.19 -3.86
N GLU A 56 13.04 11.99 -4.03
CA GLU A 56 12.54 10.97 -4.94
C GLU A 56 11.09 10.55 -4.60
N LEU A 57 10.75 10.43 -3.31
CA LEU A 57 9.38 10.14 -2.88
C LEU A 57 8.44 11.30 -3.22
N ASP A 58 8.82 12.54 -2.90
CA ASP A 58 7.99 13.72 -3.15
C ASP A 58 7.72 13.88 -4.65
N ASP A 59 8.75 13.74 -5.49
CA ASP A 59 8.63 13.85 -6.94
C ASP A 59 7.71 12.76 -7.52
N ALA A 60 7.90 11.51 -7.09
CA ALA A 60 7.09 10.38 -7.57
C ALA A 60 5.62 10.51 -7.14
N ALA A 61 5.37 10.92 -5.89
CA ALA A 61 4.01 11.12 -5.38
C ALA A 61 3.31 12.29 -6.10
N ALA A 62 4.02 13.40 -6.31
CA ALA A 62 3.49 14.56 -7.04
C ALA A 62 3.17 14.21 -8.49
N GLU A 63 4.03 13.47 -9.17
CA GLU A 63 3.81 13.01 -10.54
C GLU A 63 2.57 12.10 -10.63
N ALA A 64 2.45 11.10 -9.77
CA ALA A 64 1.29 10.22 -9.74
C ALA A 64 0.01 11.00 -9.42
N SER A 65 0.07 11.92 -8.45
CA SER A 65 -1.07 12.77 -8.07
C SER A 65 -1.56 13.63 -9.23
N ALA A 66 -0.66 14.21 -10.01
CA ALA A 66 -1.01 15.04 -11.16
C ALA A 66 -1.72 14.27 -12.30
N LEU A 67 -1.56 12.94 -12.33
CA LEU A 67 -2.20 12.05 -13.30
C LEU A 67 -3.52 11.46 -12.79
N THR A 68 -3.85 11.63 -11.52
CA THR A 68 -5.13 11.19 -10.94
C THR A 68 -6.16 12.30 -11.00
N ASN A 69 -7.44 11.94 -11.23
CA ASN A 69 -8.53 12.89 -11.42
C ASN A 69 -9.87 12.31 -10.94
N GLY A 70 -9.95 11.99 -9.64
CA GLY A 70 -11.20 11.52 -9.03
C GLY A 70 -11.57 10.07 -9.35
N GLN A 71 -10.64 9.27 -9.91
CA GLN A 71 -10.89 7.85 -10.15
C GLN A 71 -11.17 7.11 -8.86
N THR A 72 -12.00 6.08 -8.97
CA THR A 72 -12.26 5.16 -7.87
C THR A 72 -11.28 4.00 -7.85
N VAL A 73 -10.91 3.51 -6.67
CA VAL A 73 -9.97 2.41 -6.50
C VAL A 73 -10.48 1.39 -5.48
N PHE A 74 -10.23 0.13 -5.74
CA PHE A 74 -10.31 -0.94 -4.74
C PHE A 74 -8.89 -1.33 -4.30
N LEU A 75 -8.63 -1.21 -3.01
CA LEU A 75 -7.38 -1.65 -2.38
C LEU A 75 -7.52 -3.13 -2.00
N ALA A 76 -6.98 -4.02 -2.82
CA ALA A 76 -7.15 -5.46 -2.71
C ALA A 76 -5.96 -6.14 -2.03
N ASN A 77 -6.20 -6.99 -1.05
CA ASN A 77 -5.20 -7.84 -0.40
C ASN A 77 -5.45 -9.30 -0.75
N HIS A 78 -4.49 -9.96 -1.37
CA HIS A 78 -4.54 -11.40 -1.62
C HIS A 78 -3.95 -12.15 -0.43
N ASN A 79 -4.77 -12.93 0.25
CA ASN A 79 -4.38 -13.68 1.45
C ASN A 79 -5.16 -15.00 1.55
N GLY A 80 -4.46 -16.11 1.76
CA GLY A 80 -5.08 -17.43 1.86
C GLY A 80 -5.82 -17.85 0.58
N GLY A 81 -5.36 -17.40 -0.59
CA GLY A 81 -5.97 -17.68 -1.89
C GLY A 81 -7.26 -16.88 -2.15
N LYS A 82 -7.58 -15.85 -1.36
CA LYS A 82 -8.76 -15.01 -1.50
C LYS A 82 -8.37 -13.54 -1.68
N ILE A 83 -9.27 -12.78 -2.28
CA ILE A 83 -9.14 -11.32 -2.39
C ILE A 83 -10.01 -10.68 -1.33
N ASP A 84 -9.39 -9.88 -0.47
CA ASP A 84 -9.99 -9.14 0.63
C ASP A 84 -9.76 -7.64 0.52
N ASN A 85 -10.45 -6.86 1.38
CA ASN A 85 -10.20 -5.43 1.50
C ASN A 85 -8.84 -5.18 2.19
N GLY A 86 -7.91 -4.58 1.46
CA GLY A 86 -6.57 -4.22 1.91
C GLY A 86 -6.43 -2.80 2.48
N ALA A 87 -7.53 -2.04 2.61
CA ALA A 87 -7.50 -0.63 3.03
C ALA A 87 -6.80 -0.42 4.38
N GLY A 88 -6.87 -1.38 5.31
CA GLY A 88 -6.19 -1.29 6.60
C GLY A 88 -4.68 -1.09 6.52
N ARG A 89 -4.06 -1.54 5.41
CA ARG A 89 -2.62 -1.42 5.15
C ARG A 89 -2.30 -0.45 4.02
N MET A 90 -3.15 -0.42 2.99
CA MET A 90 -2.87 0.25 1.73
C MET A 90 -3.48 1.66 1.64
N ALA A 91 -4.34 2.07 2.58
CA ALA A 91 -4.93 3.40 2.57
C ALA A 91 -3.90 4.55 2.47
N PRO A 92 -2.72 4.48 3.12
CA PRO A 92 -1.71 5.53 2.98
C PRO A 92 -1.18 5.71 1.54
N LEU A 93 -1.29 4.70 0.68
CA LEU A 93 -0.86 4.81 -0.73
C LEU A 93 -1.67 5.81 -1.53
N ILE A 94 -2.93 6.02 -1.17
CA ILE A 94 -3.82 6.93 -1.90
C ILE A 94 -3.96 8.30 -1.24
N GLU A 95 -3.33 8.54 -0.07
CA GLU A 95 -3.40 9.84 0.62
C GLU A 95 -3.01 11.03 -0.27
N PRO A 96 -1.90 10.99 -1.05
CA PRO A 96 -1.53 12.11 -1.92
C PRO A 96 -2.27 12.13 -3.26
N LEU A 97 -3.05 11.10 -3.55
CA LEU A 97 -3.70 10.92 -4.85
C LEU A 97 -5.13 11.49 -4.85
N GLN A 98 -5.59 11.95 -6.00
CA GLN A 98 -6.99 12.31 -6.21
C GLN A 98 -7.82 11.07 -6.56
N MET A 99 -7.78 10.06 -5.69
CA MET A 99 -8.49 8.79 -5.84
C MET A 99 -9.36 8.51 -4.62
N THR A 100 -10.44 7.77 -4.81
CA THR A 100 -11.37 7.39 -3.73
C THR A 100 -11.45 5.88 -3.59
N ASP A 101 -11.12 5.35 -2.42
CA ASP A 101 -11.32 3.93 -2.10
C ASP A 101 -12.81 3.64 -1.95
N VAL A 102 -13.33 2.74 -2.81
CA VAL A 102 -14.76 2.35 -2.81
C VAL A 102 -15.18 1.59 -1.55
N PHE A 103 -14.22 1.07 -0.80
CA PHE A 103 -14.46 0.30 0.43
C PHE A 103 -13.80 0.91 1.67
N ALA A 104 -13.50 2.21 1.67
CA ALA A 104 -12.88 2.90 2.80
C ALA A 104 -13.63 2.73 4.13
N SER A 105 -14.96 2.64 4.08
CA SER A 105 -15.82 2.43 5.25
C SER A 105 -16.01 0.96 5.63
N ASN A 106 -15.69 0.03 4.73
CA ASN A 106 -15.89 -1.42 4.93
C ASN A 106 -14.57 -2.11 5.31
N ARG A 107 -14.01 -1.73 6.46
CA ARG A 107 -12.71 -2.26 6.95
C ARG A 107 -12.83 -3.60 7.68
N GLY A 108 -14.01 -4.23 7.68
CA GLY A 108 -14.27 -5.42 8.48
C GLY A 108 -14.28 -5.11 9.99
N GLY A 109 -15.08 -5.82 10.77
CA GLY A 109 -15.20 -5.62 12.22
C GLY A 109 -14.06 -6.20 13.05
N SER A 110 -12.86 -6.42 12.49
CA SER A 110 -11.74 -7.00 13.20
C SER A 110 -10.58 -6.01 13.31
N ASP A 111 -9.94 -5.97 14.48
CA ASP A 111 -8.71 -5.21 14.73
C ASP A 111 -7.49 -5.74 13.96
N SER A 112 -7.64 -6.81 13.19
CA SER A 112 -6.57 -7.44 12.42
C SER A 112 -6.61 -7.00 10.96
N VAL A 113 -5.53 -6.42 10.48
CA VAL A 113 -5.29 -6.09 9.05
C VAL A 113 -5.20 -7.32 8.14
N HIS A 114 -5.34 -8.52 8.70
CA HIS A 114 -5.19 -9.80 8.01
C HIS A 114 -6.47 -10.62 7.98
N ASN A 115 -7.57 -10.15 8.55
CA ASN A 115 -8.80 -10.90 8.59
C ASN A 115 -9.64 -10.69 7.34
N ASP A 116 -10.38 -11.73 6.98
CA ASP A 116 -11.39 -11.73 5.95
C ASP A 116 -12.38 -10.57 6.19
N SER A 117 -12.44 -9.64 5.26
CA SER A 117 -13.38 -8.51 5.31
C SER A 117 -14.82 -8.96 5.01
N GLY A 118 -15.02 -10.23 4.63
CA GLY A 118 -16.31 -10.73 4.16
C GLY A 118 -16.75 -10.09 2.84
N LEU A 119 -15.82 -9.53 2.08
CA LEU A 119 -16.12 -8.84 0.82
C LEU A 119 -16.39 -9.85 -0.29
N ALA A 120 -17.66 -10.00 -0.65
CA ALA A 120 -18.05 -10.90 -1.73
C ALA A 120 -17.63 -10.33 -3.11
N PRO A 121 -17.26 -11.20 -4.08
CA PRO A 121 -16.94 -10.78 -5.44
C PRO A 121 -18.03 -9.94 -6.12
N GLU A 122 -19.29 -10.22 -5.83
CA GLU A 122 -20.46 -9.48 -6.31
C GLU A 122 -20.43 -8.02 -5.85
N THR A 123 -20.01 -7.78 -4.62
CA THR A 123 -19.90 -6.43 -4.04
C THR A 123 -18.86 -5.60 -4.78
N VAL A 124 -17.72 -6.21 -5.13
CA VAL A 124 -16.68 -5.55 -5.94
C VAL A 124 -17.18 -5.26 -7.35
N ALA A 125 -17.86 -6.23 -7.98
CA ALA A 125 -18.44 -6.04 -9.30
C ALA A 125 -19.51 -4.92 -9.33
N GLN A 126 -20.34 -4.83 -8.28
CA GLN A 126 -21.36 -3.79 -8.15
C GLN A 126 -20.74 -2.40 -7.91
N ALA A 127 -19.69 -2.31 -7.09
CA ALA A 127 -18.98 -1.05 -6.85
C ALA A 127 -18.25 -0.57 -8.10
N ASN A 128 -17.85 -1.48 -8.98
CA ASN A 128 -17.24 -1.23 -10.29
C ASN A 128 -16.13 -0.16 -10.26
N PRO A 129 -15.09 -0.32 -9.45
CA PRO A 129 -14.00 0.65 -9.34
C PRO A 129 -13.27 0.83 -10.68
N ASP A 130 -12.68 2.01 -10.88
CA ASP A 130 -11.85 2.28 -12.07
C ASP A 130 -10.55 1.49 -12.01
N TRP A 131 -9.93 1.41 -10.83
CA TRP A 131 -8.65 0.75 -10.57
C TRP A 131 -8.75 -0.29 -9.48
N VAL A 132 -7.89 -1.31 -9.55
CA VAL A 132 -7.60 -2.23 -8.43
C VAL A 132 -6.11 -2.21 -8.14
N PHE A 133 -5.71 -1.86 -6.91
CA PHE A 133 -4.34 -2.02 -6.44
C PHE A 133 -4.26 -3.29 -5.62
N VAL A 134 -3.32 -4.17 -5.97
CA VAL A 134 -3.26 -5.53 -5.42
C VAL A 134 -1.98 -5.73 -4.64
N LEU A 135 -2.11 -6.06 -3.36
CA LEU A 135 -1.03 -6.56 -2.53
C LEU A 135 -1.13 -8.10 -2.46
N ASP A 136 -0.16 -8.80 -3.06
CA ASP A 136 -0.08 -10.27 -2.97
C ASP A 136 0.71 -10.68 -1.72
N ARG A 137 -0.01 -10.76 -0.59
CA ARG A 137 0.60 -11.17 0.68
C ARG A 137 1.10 -12.61 0.64
N ASP A 138 0.37 -13.51 0.00
CA ASP A 138 0.77 -14.91 -0.05
C ASP A 138 2.10 -15.07 -0.78
N ALA A 139 2.29 -14.39 -1.90
CA ALA A 139 3.57 -14.36 -2.60
C ALA A 139 4.67 -13.69 -1.77
N ALA A 140 4.35 -12.60 -1.08
CA ALA A 140 5.33 -11.85 -0.25
C ALA A 140 5.89 -12.65 0.93
N VAL A 141 5.09 -13.55 1.53
CA VAL A 141 5.51 -14.38 2.68
C VAL A 141 5.90 -15.81 2.27
N GLY A 142 5.91 -16.11 0.98
CA GLY A 142 6.28 -17.44 0.48
C GLY A 142 5.23 -18.51 0.76
N ASN A 143 3.97 -18.14 1.02
CA ASN A 143 2.87 -19.10 1.05
C ASN A 143 2.64 -19.62 -0.37
N GLY A 144 2.73 -20.92 -0.54
CA GLY A 144 2.39 -21.55 -1.83
C GLY A 144 0.92 -21.31 -2.20
N GLY A 145 0.62 -21.33 -3.49
CA GLY A 145 -0.76 -21.18 -3.99
C GLY A 145 -0.80 -20.45 -5.33
N SER A 146 -2.01 -20.13 -5.78
CA SER A 146 -2.20 -19.34 -6.99
C SER A 146 -1.79 -17.90 -6.75
N PRO A 147 -1.05 -17.25 -7.67
CA PRO A 147 -0.77 -15.81 -7.56
C PRO A 147 -2.06 -14.98 -7.55
N ALA A 148 -2.02 -13.80 -6.94
CA ALA A 148 -3.15 -12.87 -6.91
C ALA A 148 -3.72 -12.60 -8.31
N ARG A 149 -2.86 -12.47 -9.32
CA ARG A 149 -3.28 -12.30 -10.72
C ARG A 149 -4.21 -13.40 -11.18
N ALA A 150 -3.84 -14.67 -10.97
CA ALA A 150 -4.64 -15.82 -11.39
C ALA A 150 -5.98 -15.86 -10.63
N THR A 151 -5.97 -15.50 -9.34
CA THR A 151 -7.19 -15.42 -8.52
C THR A 151 -8.15 -14.33 -9.04
N ILE A 152 -7.64 -13.16 -9.42
CA ILE A 152 -8.44 -12.06 -9.98
C ILE A 152 -8.99 -12.42 -11.36
N GLU A 153 -8.16 -12.96 -12.25
CA GLU A 153 -8.54 -13.36 -13.61
C GLU A 153 -9.57 -14.49 -13.64
N ALA A 154 -9.58 -15.35 -12.62
CA ALA A 154 -10.56 -16.41 -12.47
C ALA A 154 -11.96 -15.92 -12.04
N GLN A 155 -12.09 -14.68 -11.55
CA GLN A 155 -13.38 -14.12 -11.12
C GLN A 155 -14.24 -13.73 -12.33
N GLU A 156 -15.17 -14.58 -12.69
CA GLU A 156 -16.05 -14.36 -13.87
C GLU A 156 -16.89 -13.08 -13.73
N LEU A 157 -17.35 -12.77 -12.52
CA LEU A 157 -18.16 -11.58 -12.23
C LEU A 157 -17.40 -10.26 -12.48
N TRP A 158 -16.06 -10.31 -12.45
CA TRP A 158 -15.25 -9.11 -12.65
C TRP A 158 -14.89 -8.82 -14.11
N ARG A 159 -15.12 -9.77 -15.03
CA ARG A 159 -14.74 -9.64 -16.44
C ARG A 159 -15.37 -8.43 -17.17
N THR A 160 -16.52 -7.97 -16.70
CA THR A 160 -17.25 -6.84 -17.29
C THR A 160 -17.06 -5.52 -16.55
N THR A 161 -16.29 -5.52 -15.47
CA THR A 161 -16.00 -4.30 -14.69
C THR A 161 -15.06 -3.37 -15.44
N THR A 162 -15.07 -2.10 -15.03
CA THR A 162 -14.21 -1.06 -15.60
C THR A 162 -12.75 -1.43 -15.52
N PHE A 163 -12.26 -1.82 -14.33
CA PHE A 163 -10.85 -2.18 -14.14
C PHE A 163 -10.42 -3.39 -14.99
N ALA A 164 -11.30 -4.37 -15.20
CA ALA A 164 -10.95 -5.55 -15.99
C ALA A 164 -10.94 -5.24 -17.49
N THR A 165 -11.95 -4.53 -17.99
CA THR A 165 -12.08 -4.20 -19.42
C THR A 165 -11.02 -3.21 -19.89
N LYS A 166 -10.53 -2.33 -18.99
CA LYS A 166 -9.47 -1.36 -19.27
C LYS A 166 -8.08 -1.82 -18.84
N ALA A 167 -7.94 -3.04 -18.32
CA ALA A 167 -6.69 -3.59 -17.76
C ALA A 167 -6.08 -2.71 -16.65
N GLN A 168 -6.90 -2.06 -15.84
CA GLN A 168 -6.52 -1.13 -14.77
C GLN A 168 -6.32 -1.87 -13.43
N VAL A 169 -5.47 -2.90 -13.44
CA VAL A 169 -5.08 -3.65 -12.24
C VAL A 169 -3.58 -3.49 -12.01
N LEU A 170 -3.22 -2.82 -10.91
CA LEU A 170 -1.83 -2.58 -10.51
C LEU A 170 -1.44 -3.56 -9.41
N TYR A 171 -0.48 -4.43 -9.69
CA TYR A 171 0.10 -5.35 -8.72
C TYR A 171 1.32 -4.70 -8.06
N LEU A 172 1.27 -4.53 -6.74
CA LEU A 172 2.40 -4.03 -5.97
C LEU A 172 3.54 -5.06 -6.00
N ASP A 173 4.78 -4.57 -5.91
CA ASP A 173 5.93 -5.44 -5.69
C ASP A 173 5.77 -6.22 -4.38
N ASN A 174 6.12 -7.51 -4.37
CA ASN A 174 5.97 -8.36 -3.20
C ASN A 174 6.80 -7.86 -2.00
N GLY A 175 7.91 -7.19 -2.26
CA GLY A 175 8.74 -6.55 -1.24
C GLY A 175 8.03 -5.43 -0.49
N PHE A 176 7.00 -4.82 -1.07
CA PHE A 176 6.20 -3.79 -0.40
C PHE A 176 5.64 -4.30 0.94
N TYR A 177 5.08 -5.52 0.97
CA TYR A 177 4.50 -6.09 2.19
C TYR A 177 5.51 -6.21 3.34
N VAL A 178 6.77 -6.49 3.00
CA VAL A 178 7.84 -6.72 3.99
C VAL A 178 8.48 -5.42 4.46
N THR A 179 8.69 -4.49 3.53
CA THR A 179 9.50 -3.28 3.79
C THR A 179 8.65 -2.08 4.19
N GLU A 180 7.51 -1.85 3.53
CA GLU A 180 6.62 -0.69 3.72
C GLU A 180 7.39 0.64 3.94
N GLY A 181 8.62 0.73 3.42
CA GLY A 181 9.52 1.86 3.62
C GLY A 181 9.47 2.85 2.45
N ILE A 182 10.25 3.93 2.58
CA ILE A 182 10.27 5.04 1.61
C ILE A 182 10.49 4.57 0.16
N SER A 183 11.43 3.67 -0.09
CA SER A 183 11.71 3.15 -1.43
C SER A 183 10.56 2.34 -2.02
N ALA A 184 9.79 1.62 -1.19
CA ALA A 184 8.64 0.85 -1.65
C ALA A 184 7.50 1.78 -2.08
N TYR A 185 7.27 2.88 -1.35
CA TYR A 185 6.29 3.90 -1.71
C TYR A 185 6.71 4.66 -2.96
N THR A 186 7.99 5.05 -3.08
CA THR A 186 8.52 5.69 -4.29
C THR A 186 8.30 4.80 -5.53
N ALA A 187 8.66 3.52 -5.44
CA ALA A 187 8.47 2.56 -6.53
C ALA A 187 6.99 2.38 -6.91
N PHE A 188 6.09 2.36 -5.92
CA PHE A 188 4.65 2.29 -6.17
C PHE A 188 4.15 3.50 -6.97
N TYR A 189 4.51 4.75 -6.58
CA TYR A 189 4.07 5.94 -7.29
C TYR A 189 4.65 6.02 -8.71
N GLN A 190 5.91 5.63 -8.90
CA GLN A 190 6.51 5.54 -10.24
C GLN A 190 5.77 4.52 -11.13
N GLN A 191 5.46 3.35 -10.58
CA GLN A 191 4.70 2.31 -11.28
C GLN A 191 3.29 2.80 -11.63
N LEU A 192 2.60 3.47 -10.69
CA LEU A 192 1.26 4.03 -10.90
C LEU A 192 1.29 5.11 -11.99
N ALA A 193 2.24 6.05 -11.94
CA ALA A 193 2.37 7.10 -12.95
C ALA A 193 2.59 6.50 -14.36
N ALA A 194 3.43 5.46 -14.47
CA ALA A 194 3.63 4.76 -15.73
C ALA A 194 2.34 4.09 -16.24
N ALA A 195 1.58 3.43 -15.35
CA ALA A 195 0.32 2.78 -15.68
C ALA A 195 -0.76 3.79 -16.11
N LEU A 196 -0.87 4.93 -15.42
CA LEU A 196 -1.81 6.00 -15.74
C LEU A 196 -1.53 6.62 -17.11
N ARG A 197 -0.26 6.82 -17.48
CA ARG A 197 0.12 7.29 -18.84
C ARG A 197 -0.20 6.29 -19.94
N GLY A 198 -0.11 5.00 -19.65
CA GLY A 198 -0.46 3.94 -20.61
C GLY A 198 -1.96 3.73 -20.77
N ALA A 199 -2.78 4.22 -19.84
CA ALA A 199 -4.24 4.13 -19.85
C ALA A 199 -4.93 5.36 -20.48
N ALA A 200 -4.17 6.43 -20.73
CA ALA A 200 -4.64 7.65 -21.41
C ALA A 200 -4.49 7.48 -22.92
#